data_797078a3c5fd69acd1c3283ea1bc4867
#
_entry.id   797078a3c5fd69acd1c3283ea1bc4867
#
_cell.length_a   1.000
_cell.length_b   1.000
_cell.length_c   1.000
_cell.angle_alpha   90.00
_cell.angle_beta   90.00
_cell.angle_gamma   90.00
#
_symmetry.space_group_name_H-M   'P 1'
#
loop_
_entity.id
_entity.type
_entity.pdbx_description
1 polymer ?
#
loop_
_entity_poly.entity_id
_entity_poly.type
_entity_poly.pdbx_seq_one_letter_code
_entity_poly.pdbx_strand_id
1 'polypeptide(L)'
;MSIEPDIPSPDAVIKPPRERAPAGAIDCHAHVFAAPDAHYLSPNRAYTPPEATLASYQAMLASLGIQRGVIVQPSLYGTVNDCSREAVEAMGDNGRGVAVIDQNVAEAELQRLHQAGFRGTRFNFVTDGGIDLRELEAVAERIKDLGWHIQCFIDRHTLLELLPRLKTLEVDL
;
A
#
# COMPACT_ATOMS: atom_id res chain seq x y z
N MET A 1 -13.06 -0.94 -23.99
CA MET A 1 -12.15 0.20 -24.30
C MET A 1 -10.92 -0.01 -23.43
N SER A 2 -9.72 -0.10 -24.02
CA SER A 2 -8.49 -0.12 -23.23
C SER A 2 -8.34 1.24 -22.53
N ILE A 3 -8.09 1.21 -21.23
CA ILE A 3 -7.79 2.43 -20.47
C ILE A 3 -6.29 2.66 -20.63
N GLU A 4 -5.92 3.76 -21.27
CA GLU A 4 -4.52 4.10 -21.45
C GLU A 4 -3.93 4.70 -20.16
N PRO A 5 -2.68 4.33 -19.79
CA PRO A 5 -1.97 4.96 -18.69
C PRO A 5 -1.70 6.44 -18.97
N ASP A 6 -1.82 7.27 -17.92
CA ASP A 6 -1.57 8.72 -17.99
C ASP A 6 -0.27 9.14 -17.26
N ILE A 7 0.49 8.16 -16.76
CA ILE A 7 1.83 8.31 -16.18
C ILE A 7 2.82 7.38 -16.87
N PRO A 8 4.14 7.71 -16.90
CA PRO A 8 5.13 6.88 -17.56
C PRO A 8 5.32 5.51 -16.89
N SER A 9 5.63 4.50 -17.71
CA SER A 9 5.99 3.17 -17.22
C SER A 9 7.33 3.20 -16.47
N PRO A 10 7.54 2.24 -15.54
CA PRO A 10 8.86 2.01 -14.97
C PRO A 10 9.90 1.73 -16.04
N ASP A 11 11.16 2.06 -15.76
CA ASP A 11 12.27 1.74 -16.67
C ASP A 11 12.32 0.22 -16.95
N ALA A 12 12.28 -0.15 -18.22
CA ALA A 12 12.35 -1.55 -18.64
C ALA A 12 13.73 -2.18 -18.36
N VAL A 13 14.77 -1.36 -18.25
CA VAL A 13 16.15 -1.80 -18.03
C VAL A 13 16.57 -1.42 -16.61
N ILE A 14 16.73 -2.46 -15.78
CA ILE A 14 17.24 -2.27 -14.42
C ILE A 14 18.76 -2.08 -14.48
N LYS A 15 19.22 -0.91 -14.05
CA LYS A 15 20.66 -0.62 -13.92
C LYS A 15 21.13 -1.03 -12.53
N PRO A 16 22.07 -1.98 -12.40
CA PRO A 16 22.57 -2.37 -11.10
C PRO A 16 23.28 -1.18 -10.42
N PRO A 17 23.09 -1.00 -9.10
CA PRO A 17 23.77 0.05 -8.37
C PRO A 17 25.27 -0.29 -8.24
N ARG A 18 26.08 0.73 -7.90
CA ARG A 18 27.51 0.54 -7.60
C ARG A 18 27.71 -0.27 -6.32
N GLU A 19 26.84 -0.06 -5.35
CA GLU A 19 26.83 -0.73 -4.06
C GLU A 19 25.49 -1.42 -3.85
N ARG A 20 25.50 -2.57 -3.22
CA ARG A 20 24.28 -3.29 -2.84
C ARG A 20 23.84 -2.86 -1.46
N ALA A 21 22.55 -2.96 -1.20
CA ALA A 21 21.99 -2.77 0.13
C ALA A 21 22.61 -3.76 1.14
N PRO A 22 22.77 -3.36 2.42
CA PRO A 22 23.29 -4.26 3.44
C PRO A 22 22.39 -5.48 3.64
N ALA A 23 22.98 -6.57 4.13
CA ALA A 23 22.22 -7.78 4.45
C ALA A 23 21.06 -7.46 5.40
N GLY A 24 19.86 -7.97 5.10
CA GLY A 24 18.67 -7.72 5.89
C GLY A 24 17.92 -6.44 5.55
N ALA A 25 18.37 -5.64 4.58
CA ALA A 25 17.63 -4.49 4.09
C ALA A 25 16.22 -4.85 3.62
N ILE A 26 15.29 -3.93 3.82
CA ILE A 26 13.89 -4.05 3.44
C ILE A 26 13.50 -2.81 2.63
N ASP A 27 12.82 -2.99 1.51
CA ASP A 27 12.10 -1.89 0.86
C ASP A 27 10.76 -1.70 1.60
N CYS A 28 10.61 -0.55 2.25
CA CYS A 28 9.47 -0.30 3.13
C CYS A 28 8.25 0.31 2.42
N HIS A 29 8.31 0.58 1.10
CA HIS A 29 7.20 1.21 0.39
C HIS A 29 7.27 1.00 -1.11
N ALA A 30 6.48 0.07 -1.62
CA ALA A 30 6.30 -0.12 -3.05
C ALA A 30 4.83 -0.30 -3.41
N HIS A 31 4.50 -0.03 -4.66
CA HIS A 31 3.20 -0.33 -5.26
C HIS A 31 3.37 -1.36 -6.38
N VAL A 32 2.37 -2.23 -6.54
CA VAL A 32 2.22 -3.07 -7.73
C VAL A 32 0.96 -2.67 -8.46
N PHE A 33 1.02 -2.70 -9.79
CA PHE A 33 -0.10 -2.33 -10.64
C PHE A 33 -0.39 -3.47 -11.61
N ALA A 34 -1.62 -3.98 -11.56
CA ALA A 34 -2.14 -4.89 -12.56
C ALA A 34 -2.30 -4.16 -13.91
N ALA A 35 -2.52 -4.93 -14.98
CA ALA A 35 -2.85 -4.36 -16.28
C ALA A 35 -4.01 -3.36 -16.17
N PRO A 36 -3.99 -2.26 -16.94
CA PRO A 36 -4.99 -1.17 -16.81
C PRO A 36 -6.44 -1.56 -17.07
N ASP A 37 -6.69 -2.70 -17.69
CA ASP A 37 -8.03 -3.26 -17.91
C ASP A 37 -8.54 -4.11 -16.74
N ALA A 38 -7.72 -4.33 -15.72
CA ALA A 38 -8.09 -5.08 -14.54
C ALA A 38 -9.17 -4.35 -13.72
N HIS A 39 -10.09 -5.11 -13.16
CA HIS A 39 -11.24 -4.62 -12.39
C HIS A 39 -10.91 -3.96 -11.04
N TYR A 40 -9.64 -3.85 -10.70
CA TYR A 40 -9.20 -3.24 -9.44
C TYR A 40 -9.29 -1.71 -9.41
N LEU A 41 -9.35 -1.05 -10.59
CA LEU A 41 -9.29 0.41 -10.66
C LEU A 41 -10.55 1.09 -10.12
N SER A 42 -10.37 1.97 -9.14
CA SER A 42 -11.43 2.82 -8.62
C SER A 42 -11.92 3.82 -9.68
N PRO A 43 -13.23 4.07 -9.80
CA PRO A 43 -13.75 5.11 -10.70
C PRO A 43 -13.28 6.52 -10.30
N ASN A 44 -12.98 6.73 -9.02
CA ASN A 44 -12.58 8.04 -8.46
C ASN A 44 -11.05 8.20 -8.34
N ARG A 45 -10.28 7.42 -9.10
CA ARG A 45 -8.81 7.49 -9.07
C ARG A 45 -8.30 8.81 -9.64
N ALA A 46 -7.20 9.31 -9.09
CA ALA A 46 -6.53 10.51 -9.55
C ALA A 46 -5.70 10.30 -10.84
N TYR A 47 -5.31 9.06 -11.14
CA TYR A 47 -4.52 8.70 -12.32
C TYR A 47 -4.73 7.24 -12.71
N THR A 48 -4.32 6.90 -13.94
CA THR A 48 -4.29 5.52 -14.45
C THR A 48 -2.83 5.09 -14.60
N PRO A 49 -2.36 4.09 -13.83
CA PRO A 49 -0.98 3.64 -13.89
C PRO A 49 -0.74 2.76 -15.11
N PRO A 50 0.51 2.66 -15.60
CA PRO A 50 0.93 1.54 -16.43
C PRO A 50 0.98 0.26 -15.60
N GLU A 51 1.04 -0.88 -16.27
CA GLU A 51 1.35 -2.14 -15.59
C GLU A 51 2.73 -2.08 -14.91
N ALA A 52 2.78 -2.46 -13.64
CA ALA A 52 4.03 -2.61 -12.88
C ALA A 52 3.91 -3.86 -12.00
N THR A 53 4.33 -4.98 -12.56
CA THR A 53 4.11 -6.30 -11.98
C THR A 53 4.97 -6.58 -10.75
N LEU A 54 4.52 -7.53 -9.93
CA LEU A 54 5.34 -8.09 -8.85
C LEU A 54 6.68 -8.63 -9.38
N ALA A 55 6.69 -9.27 -10.56
CA ALA A 55 7.91 -9.82 -11.15
C ALA A 55 8.94 -8.71 -11.46
N SER A 56 8.51 -7.59 -12.01
CA SER A 56 9.40 -6.44 -12.27
C SER A 56 9.92 -5.82 -10.96
N TYR A 57 9.08 -5.73 -9.93
CA TYR A 57 9.49 -5.28 -8.61
C TYR A 57 10.53 -6.22 -7.98
N GLN A 58 10.30 -7.53 -7.99
CA GLN A 58 11.24 -8.51 -7.46
C GLN A 58 12.59 -8.50 -8.22
N ALA A 59 12.57 -8.30 -9.53
CA ALA A 59 13.80 -8.15 -10.32
C ALA A 59 14.60 -6.90 -9.90
N MET A 60 13.90 -5.79 -9.63
CA MET A 60 14.51 -4.56 -9.11
C MET A 60 15.11 -4.81 -7.73
N LEU A 61 14.38 -5.41 -6.78
CA LEU A 61 14.88 -5.76 -5.45
C LEU A 61 16.13 -6.64 -5.52
N ALA A 62 16.12 -7.67 -6.37
CA ALA A 62 17.27 -8.56 -6.57
C ALA A 62 18.50 -7.80 -7.05
N SER A 63 18.34 -6.81 -7.94
CA SER A 63 19.46 -5.97 -8.42
C SER A 63 20.08 -5.14 -7.31
N LEU A 64 19.27 -4.72 -6.32
CA LEU A 64 19.71 -3.97 -5.15
C LEU A 64 20.28 -4.87 -4.02
N GLY A 65 20.09 -6.19 -4.09
CA GLY A 65 20.44 -7.13 -3.03
C GLY A 65 19.40 -7.17 -1.89
N ILE A 66 18.19 -6.68 -2.13
CA ILE A 66 17.08 -6.68 -1.18
C ILE A 66 16.20 -7.90 -1.43
N GLN A 67 15.74 -8.56 -0.38
CA GLN A 67 14.88 -9.74 -0.48
C GLN A 67 13.46 -9.48 0.05
N ARG A 68 13.29 -8.47 0.90
CA ARG A 68 12.04 -8.20 1.60
C ARG A 68 11.45 -6.87 1.18
N GLY A 69 10.12 -6.81 1.07
CA GLY A 69 9.42 -5.59 0.70
C GLY A 69 8.06 -5.44 1.35
N VAL A 70 7.62 -4.18 1.45
CA VAL A 70 6.29 -3.82 1.90
C VAL A 70 5.50 -3.30 0.71
N ILE A 71 4.44 -4.02 0.35
CA ILE A 71 3.49 -3.62 -0.68
C ILE A 71 2.42 -2.74 -0.03
N VAL A 72 2.39 -1.50 -0.44
CA VAL A 72 1.40 -0.53 0.04
C VAL A 72 0.28 -0.41 -0.98
N GLN A 73 -0.97 -0.48 -0.53
CA GLN A 73 -2.14 -0.30 -1.38
C GLN A 73 -2.13 1.10 -2.01
N PRO A 74 -2.14 1.23 -3.34
CA PRO A 74 -2.24 2.53 -3.99
C PRO A 74 -3.68 3.08 -3.91
N SER A 75 -3.82 4.40 -3.81
CA SER A 75 -5.14 5.07 -3.70
C SER A 75 -6.06 4.80 -4.88
N LEU A 76 -5.49 4.57 -6.06
CA LEU A 76 -6.26 4.28 -7.29
C LEU A 76 -7.08 2.98 -7.25
N TYR A 77 -6.80 2.07 -6.31
CA TYR A 77 -7.59 0.86 -6.10
C TYR A 77 -8.63 1.03 -4.98
N GLY A 78 -8.62 2.17 -4.27
CA GLY A 78 -9.50 2.37 -3.12
C GLY A 78 -9.37 1.21 -2.12
N THR A 79 -10.51 0.70 -1.64
CA THR A 79 -10.58 -0.41 -0.68
C THR A 79 -10.50 -1.81 -1.31
N VAL A 80 -10.28 -1.93 -2.64
CA VAL A 80 -10.13 -3.22 -3.32
C VAL A 80 -8.67 -3.67 -3.22
N ASN A 81 -8.33 -4.38 -2.15
CA ASN A 81 -6.94 -4.75 -1.83
C ASN A 81 -6.43 -6.01 -2.58
N ASP A 82 -7.20 -6.61 -3.47
CA ASP A 82 -6.88 -7.91 -4.06
C ASP A 82 -5.54 -7.93 -4.81
N CYS A 83 -5.25 -6.93 -5.64
CA CYS A 83 -3.99 -6.86 -6.36
C CYS A 83 -2.78 -6.83 -5.42
N SER A 84 -2.83 -5.99 -4.38
CA SER A 84 -1.77 -5.89 -3.37
C SER A 84 -1.68 -7.17 -2.52
N ARG A 85 -2.82 -7.78 -2.19
CA ARG A 85 -2.89 -9.03 -1.44
C ARG A 85 -2.22 -10.18 -2.19
N GLU A 86 -2.56 -10.37 -3.47
CA GLU A 86 -1.95 -11.39 -4.32
C GLU A 86 -0.44 -11.24 -4.41
N ALA A 87 0.05 -10.00 -4.49
CA ALA A 87 1.48 -9.72 -4.48
C ALA A 87 2.14 -10.08 -3.14
N VAL A 88 1.53 -9.73 -2.01
CA VAL A 88 2.04 -10.08 -0.67
C VAL A 88 2.06 -11.59 -0.46
N GLU A 89 0.98 -12.30 -0.81
CA GLU A 89 0.89 -13.75 -0.73
C GLU A 89 1.98 -14.43 -1.57
N ALA A 90 2.22 -13.94 -2.79
CA ALA A 90 3.25 -14.48 -3.68
C ALA A 90 4.68 -14.21 -3.16
N MET A 91 4.91 -13.16 -2.36
CA MET A 91 6.19 -12.90 -1.69
C MET A 91 6.39 -13.77 -0.43
N GLY A 92 5.33 -14.34 0.12
CA GLY A 92 5.38 -15.16 1.33
C GLY A 92 6.01 -14.44 2.52
N ASP A 93 6.94 -15.08 3.22
CA ASP A 93 7.60 -14.51 4.40
C ASP A 93 8.40 -13.23 4.11
N ASN A 94 8.74 -12.98 2.87
CA ASN A 94 9.48 -11.80 2.42
C ASN A 94 8.57 -10.59 2.12
N GLY A 95 7.24 -10.77 2.12
CA GLY A 95 6.27 -9.73 1.85
C GLY A 95 5.51 -9.28 3.09
N ARG A 96 5.22 -7.99 3.19
CA ARG A 96 4.20 -7.44 4.11
C ARG A 96 3.35 -6.45 3.34
N GLY A 97 2.12 -6.24 3.82
CA GLY A 97 1.16 -5.35 3.19
C GLY A 97 0.71 -4.21 4.11
N VAL A 98 0.41 -3.08 3.49
CA VAL A 98 -0.36 -1.98 4.08
C VAL A 98 -1.60 -1.79 3.22
N ALA A 99 -2.78 -2.02 3.81
CA ALA A 99 -4.08 -1.99 3.13
C ALA A 99 -4.65 -0.57 3.04
N VAL A 100 -5.75 -0.42 2.30
CA VAL A 100 -6.71 0.67 2.47
C VAL A 100 -8.04 0.03 2.85
N ILE A 101 -8.55 0.36 4.03
CA ILE A 101 -9.81 -0.14 4.57
C ILE A 101 -10.64 1.02 5.13
N ASP A 102 -11.94 0.91 5.04
CA ASP A 102 -12.88 1.83 5.67
C ASP A 102 -13.44 1.26 6.99
N GLN A 103 -14.20 2.06 7.71
CA GLN A 103 -14.81 1.67 9.00
C GLN A 103 -15.79 0.48 8.89
N ASN A 104 -16.31 0.22 7.68
CA ASN A 104 -17.32 -0.82 7.42
C ASN A 104 -16.69 -2.13 6.92
N VAL A 105 -15.37 -2.21 6.86
CA VAL A 105 -14.68 -3.43 6.40
C VAL A 105 -15.17 -4.65 7.17
N ALA A 106 -15.52 -5.71 6.44
CA ALA A 106 -15.98 -6.96 7.05
C ALA A 106 -14.84 -7.62 7.86
N GLU A 107 -15.18 -8.20 9.00
CA GLU A 107 -14.20 -8.93 9.83
C GLU A 107 -13.49 -10.04 9.05
N ALA A 108 -14.23 -10.78 8.21
CA ALA A 108 -13.66 -11.82 7.36
C ALA A 108 -12.59 -11.26 6.40
N GLU A 109 -12.77 -10.03 5.90
CA GLU A 109 -11.79 -9.37 5.03
C GLU A 109 -10.55 -8.92 5.81
N LEU A 110 -10.71 -8.36 7.00
CA LEU A 110 -9.59 -8.02 7.88
C LEU A 110 -8.74 -9.26 8.21
N GLN A 111 -9.38 -10.36 8.55
CA GLN A 111 -8.70 -11.63 8.84
C GLN A 111 -8.00 -12.18 7.60
N ARG A 112 -8.62 -12.09 6.42
CA ARG A 112 -8.02 -12.52 5.16
C ARG A 112 -6.74 -11.71 4.86
N LEU A 113 -6.80 -10.39 4.98
CA LEU A 113 -5.66 -9.52 4.79
C LEU A 113 -4.56 -9.79 5.83
N HIS A 114 -4.93 -9.97 7.10
CA HIS A 114 -3.97 -10.27 8.17
C HIS A 114 -3.22 -11.59 7.90
N GLN A 115 -3.93 -12.65 7.51
CA GLN A 115 -3.35 -13.95 7.15
C GLN A 115 -2.44 -13.87 5.92
N ALA A 116 -2.79 -13.01 4.94
CA ALA A 116 -1.96 -12.75 3.78
C ALA A 116 -0.65 -11.98 4.10
N GLY A 117 -0.52 -11.40 5.30
CA GLY A 117 0.70 -10.69 5.72
C GLY A 117 0.55 -9.18 5.84
N PHE A 118 -0.66 -8.64 5.79
CA PHE A 118 -0.88 -7.21 6.06
C PHE A 118 -0.68 -6.88 7.53
N ARG A 119 -0.05 -5.73 7.80
CA ARG A 119 0.29 -5.27 9.15
C ARG A 119 0.02 -3.78 9.37
N GLY A 120 -0.72 -3.16 8.44
CA GLY A 120 -1.12 -1.77 8.57
C GLY A 120 -2.20 -1.37 7.60
N THR A 121 -2.74 -0.18 7.80
CA THR A 121 -3.65 0.49 6.88
C THR A 121 -3.17 1.89 6.57
N ARG A 122 -3.51 2.40 5.37
CA ARG A 122 -3.05 3.71 4.90
C ARG A 122 -4.22 4.68 4.76
N PHE A 123 -4.01 5.88 5.30
CA PHE A 123 -4.79 7.06 4.99
C PHE A 123 -4.02 7.98 4.05
N ASN A 124 -4.65 8.42 2.97
CA ASN A 124 -4.09 9.35 2.01
C ASN A 124 -4.95 10.61 1.98
N PHE A 125 -4.38 11.73 2.43
CA PHE A 125 -5.05 13.03 2.51
C PHE A 125 -4.51 14.03 1.48
N VAL A 126 -3.63 13.60 0.60
CA VAL A 126 -2.97 14.46 -0.39
C VAL A 126 -3.61 14.30 -1.77
N THR A 127 -4.11 13.11 -2.09
CA THR A 127 -4.73 12.82 -3.40
C THR A 127 -6.11 12.21 -3.21
N ASP A 128 -6.96 12.38 -4.22
CA ASP A 128 -8.30 11.76 -4.24
C ASP A 128 -8.22 10.22 -4.20
N GLY A 129 -9.29 9.60 -3.69
CA GLY A 129 -9.42 8.15 -3.58
C GLY A 129 -8.99 7.55 -2.24
N GLY A 130 -8.56 8.38 -1.28
CA GLY A 130 -8.30 7.95 0.10
C GLY A 130 -9.58 7.77 0.92
N ILE A 131 -9.42 7.22 2.13
CA ILE A 131 -10.50 7.10 3.13
C ILE A 131 -10.70 8.44 3.83
N ASP A 132 -11.95 8.74 4.17
CA ASP A 132 -12.30 9.98 4.87
C ASP A 132 -11.62 10.03 6.25
N LEU A 133 -11.05 11.19 6.57
CA LEU A 133 -10.42 11.44 7.86
C LEU A 133 -11.36 11.24 9.05
N ARG A 134 -12.67 11.40 8.83
CA ARG A 134 -13.68 11.17 9.87
C ARG A 134 -13.73 9.72 10.35
N GLU A 135 -13.19 8.79 9.57
CA GLU A 135 -13.16 7.36 9.88
C GLU A 135 -11.91 6.94 10.67
N LEU A 136 -10.98 7.85 10.95
CA LEU A 136 -9.67 7.54 11.52
C LEU A 136 -9.75 6.72 12.81
N GLU A 137 -10.53 7.18 13.80
CA GLU A 137 -10.68 6.50 15.08
C GLU A 137 -11.43 5.17 14.95
N ALA A 138 -12.47 5.14 14.09
CA ALA A 138 -13.23 3.92 13.87
C ALA A 138 -12.36 2.84 13.18
N VAL A 139 -11.52 3.22 12.23
CA VAL A 139 -10.56 2.30 11.59
C VAL A 139 -9.48 1.87 12.59
N ALA A 140 -8.96 2.79 13.41
CA ALA A 140 -7.98 2.46 14.45
C ALA A 140 -8.53 1.38 15.41
N GLU A 141 -9.78 1.52 15.84
CA GLU A 141 -10.46 0.55 16.70
C GLU A 141 -10.57 -0.84 16.04
N ARG A 142 -10.79 -0.88 14.71
CA ARG A 142 -10.90 -2.14 13.96
C ARG A 142 -9.58 -2.92 13.88
N ILE A 143 -8.43 -2.24 13.93
CA ILE A 143 -7.12 -2.84 13.66
C ILE A 143 -6.25 -3.02 14.90
N LYS A 144 -6.59 -2.43 16.05
CA LYS A 144 -5.76 -2.45 17.25
C LYS A 144 -5.45 -3.86 17.74
N ASP A 145 -6.44 -4.75 17.78
CA ASP A 145 -6.28 -6.13 18.26
C ASP A 145 -5.48 -7.00 17.25
N LEU A 146 -5.35 -6.56 16.01
CA LEU A 146 -4.50 -7.19 15.01
C LEU A 146 -3.03 -6.74 15.10
N GLY A 147 -2.73 -5.74 15.93
CA GLY A 147 -1.40 -5.13 16.02
C GLY A 147 -0.98 -4.44 14.73
N TRP A 148 -1.93 -3.90 13.96
CA TRP A 148 -1.63 -3.13 12.78
C TRP A 148 -1.34 -1.67 13.12
N HIS A 149 -0.49 -1.05 12.29
CA HIS A 149 -0.22 0.39 12.37
C HIS A 149 -1.05 1.19 11.36
N ILE A 150 -1.13 2.49 11.56
CA ILE A 150 -1.69 3.43 10.58
C ILE A 150 -0.55 4.17 9.89
N GLN A 151 -0.54 4.15 8.55
CA GLN A 151 0.35 4.96 7.73
C GLN A 151 -0.41 6.17 7.20
N CYS A 152 0.05 7.38 7.50
CA CYS A 152 -0.56 8.62 7.01
C CYS A 152 0.29 9.25 5.91
N PHE A 153 -0.31 9.52 4.74
CA PHE A 153 0.27 10.36 3.71
C PHE A 153 -0.45 11.72 3.75
N ILE A 154 0.20 12.66 4.43
CA ILE A 154 -0.38 13.98 4.75
C ILE A 154 0.64 15.09 4.56
N ASP A 155 0.17 16.29 4.31
CA ASP A 155 1.01 17.48 4.37
C ASP A 155 1.21 17.97 5.81
N ARG A 156 2.17 18.90 5.99
CA ARG A 156 2.54 19.39 7.32
C ARG A 156 1.42 20.13 8.06
N HIS A 157 0.53 20.81 7.34
CA HIS A 157 -0.56 21.58 7.97
C HIS A 157 -1.63 20.63 8.50
N THR A 158 -2.03 19.68 7.66
CA THR A 158 -2.95 18.60 8.05
C THR A 158 -2.40 17.80 9.22
N LEU A 159 -1.09 17.50 9.23
CA LEU A 159 -0.46 16.81 10.37
C LEU A 159 -0.62 17.58 11.67
N LEU A 160 -0.37 18.90 11.67
CA LEU A 160 -0.50 19.71 12.88
C LEU A 160 -1.93 19.77 13.40
N GLU A 161 -2.92 19.83 12.52
CA GLU A 161 -4.34 19.81 12.88
C GLU A 161 -4.78 18.44 13.44
N LEU A 162 -4.23 17.36 12.89
CA LEU A 162 -4.55 15.98 13.29
C LEU A 162 -3.80 15.50 14.53
N LEU A 163 -2.69 16.12 14.87
CA LEU A 163 -1.82 15.66 15.92
C LEU A 163 -2.52 15.37 17.26
N PRO A 164 -3.51 16.18 17.73
CA PRO A 164 -4.26 15.85 18.92
C PRO A 164 -5.04 14.53 18.82
N ARG A 165 -5.63 14.23 17.65
CA ARG A 165 -6.36 12.99 17.40
C ARG A 165 -5.40 11.81 17.29
N LEU A 166 -4.32 11.95 16.52
CA LEU A 166 -3.31 10.89 16.32
C LEU A 166 -2.73 10.42 17.66
N LYS A 167 -2.49 11.34 18.61
CA LYS A 167 -1.95 11.01 19.94
C LYS A 167 -2.89 10.20 20.84
N THR A 168 -4.18 10.16 20.53
CA THR A 168 -5.18 9.42 21.31
C THR A 168 -5.46 8.03 20.75
N LEU A 169 -4.91 7.69 19.58
CA LEU A 169 -5.10 6.38 18.99
C LEU A 169 -4.30 5.31 19.76
N GLU A 170 -4.92 4.14 19.92
CA GLU A 170 -4.32 2.97 20.57
C GLU A 170 -3.63 2.04 19.55
N VAL A 171 -3.01 2.63 18.51
CA VAL A 171 -2.27 1.93 17.46
C VAL A 171 -0.99 2.68 17.12
N ASP A 172 0.00 1.99 16.59
CA ASP A 172 1.23 2.61 16.09
C ASP A 172 0.96 3.45 14.82
N LEU A 173 1.81 4.49 14.59
CA LEU A 173 1.73 5.42 13.47
C LEU A 173 3.03 5.37 12.63
#